data_2a1e60129539f147dcddfcb795b6b7b0
#
_entry.id   2a1e60129539f147dcddfcb795b6b7b0
#
_cell.length_a   1.000
_cell.length_b   1.000
_cell.length_c   1.000
_cell.angle_alpha   90.00
_cell.angle_beta   90.00
_cell.angle_gamma   90.00
#
_symmetry.space_group_name_H-M   'P 1'
#
loop_
_entity.id
_entity.type
_entity.pdbx_description
1 polymer ?
#
loop_
_entity_poly.entity_id
_entity_poly.type
_entity_poly.pdbx_seq_one_letter_code
_entity_poly.pdbx_strand_id
1 'polypeptide(L)'
;PINTQTCALEACIAAPSGPVRVVSVHLAHVGVGERLAQIAALKAALVPVGPWSGTDDEPARNWTESLPEPPCPAEMLWLGDFNSEPGSEEHRAIVGDTPYHPGARYRGAMVDAVAALGQRLHTHEKVIAAVVRLRQLDHVFVDAALVPRLQRVWVDVGCAASDHLPLWAELDL
;
A
#
# COMPACT_ATOMS: atom_id res chain seq x y z
N PRO A 1 17.28 -1.14 -17.53
CA PRO A 1 16.49 -2.37 -17.50
C PRO A 1 15.41 -2.20 -16.46
N ILE A 2 14.16 -2.43 -16.82
CA ILE A 2 13.04 -2.41 -15.89
C ILE A 2 13.19 -3.67 -15.03
N ASN A 3 13.24 -3.51 -13.71
CA ASN A 3 13.24 -4.65 -12.80
C ASN A 3 11.83 -5.27 -12.83
N THR A 4 11.69 -6.43 -13.47
CA THR A 4 10.43 -7.14 -13.67
C THR A 4 9.98 -7.93 -12.43
N GLN A 5 10.74 -7.88 -11.33
CA GLN A 5 10.40 -8.58 -10.07
C GLN A 5 9.48 -7.76 -9.17
N THR A 6 9.19 -6.52 -9.52
CA THR A 6 8.32 -5.64 -8.76
C THR A 6 6.98 -5.49 -9.44
N CYS A 7 5.91 -5.54 -8.68
CA CYS A 7 4.55 -5.43 -9.19
C CYS A 7 3.61 -4.79 -8.16
N ALA A 8 2.45 -4.40 -8.65
CA ALA A 8 1.30 -4.09 -7.82
C ALA A 8 0.08 -4.83 -8.38
N LEU A 9 -0.71 -5.39 -7.50
CA LEU A 9 -1.97 -6.05 -7.82
C LEU A 9 -3.10 -5.33 -7.11
N GLU A 10 -4.05 -4.83 -7.86
CA GLU A 10 -5.28 -4.25 -7.32
C GLU A 10 -6.40 -5.29 -7.30
N ALA A 11 -7.16 -5.32 -6.21
CA ALA A 11 -8.36 -6.12 -6.07
C ALA A 11 -9.45 -5.29 -5.38
N CYS A 12 -10.71 -5.50 -5.78
CA CYS A 12 -11.87 -5.00 -5.08
C CYS A 12 -12.44 -6.12 -4.20
N ILE A 13 -12.48 -5.89 -2.89
CA ILE A 13 -12.98 -6.87 -1.92
C ILE A 13 -14.37 -6.45 -1.46
N ALA A 14 -15.33 -7.37 -1.52
CA ALA A 14 -16.66 -7.18 -0.97
C ALA A 14 -16.59 -7.32 0.57
N ALA A 15 -16.52 -6.20 1.27
CA ALA A 15 -16.61 -6.17 2.73
C ALA A 15 -18.05 -5.96 3.19
N PRO A 16 -18.40 -6.30 4.46
CA PRO A 16 -19.76 -6.12 4.97
C PRO A 16 -20.32 -4.70 4.87
N SER A 17 -19.47 -3.68 5.00
CA SER A 17 -19.89 -2.28 4.89
C SER A 17 -19.86 -1.72 3.47
N GLY A 18 -19.46 -2.51 2.49
CA GLY A 18 -19.31 -2.11 1.10
C GLY A 18 -17.97 -2.51 0.51
N PRO A 19 -17.78 -2.34 -0.81
CA PRO A 19 -16.55 -2.72 -1.46
C PRO A 19 -15.38 -1.84 -1.03
N VAL A 20 -14.19 -2.44 -0.88
CA VAL A 20 -12.92 -1.78 -0.54
C VAL A 20 -11.86 -2.19 -1.55
N ARG A 21 -11.08 -1.23 -2.04
CA ARG A 21 -9.93 -1.50 -2.91
C ARG A 21 -8.73 -1.89 -2.08
N VAL A 22 -8.07 -2.96 -2.47
CA VAL A 22 -6.83 -3.42 -1.84
C VAL A 22 -5.75 -3.51 -2.91
N VAL A 23 -4.62 -2.89 -2.65
CA VAL A 23 -3.46 -2.89 -3.55
C VAL A 23 -2.30 -3.58 -2.84
N SER A 24 -1.96 -4.78 -3.32
CA SER A 24 -0.76 -5.49 -2.89
C SER A 24 0.44 -4.98 -3.68
N VAL A 25 1.50 -4.58 -2.97
CA VAL A 25 2.66 -3.89 -3.55
C VAL A 25 3.94 -4.60 -3.17
N HIS A 26 4.86 -4.74 -4.14
CA HIS A 26 6.26 -5.03 -3.88
C HIS A 26 7.12 -4.06 -4.67
N LEU A 27 7.74 -3.09 -4.00
CA LEU A 27 8.61 -2.08 -4.61
C LEU A 27 10.04 -2.57 -4.78
N ALA A 28 10.78 -1.92 -5.66
CA ALA A 28 12.18 -2.25 -5.92
C ALA A 28 13.05 -2.15 -4.66
N HIS A 29 13.90 -3.15 -4.44
CA HIS A 29 14.78 -3.18 -3.27
C HIS A 29 16.05 -2.33 -3.43
N VAL A 30 16.43 -1.97 -4.65
CA VAL A 30 17.78 -1.44 -4.94
C VAL A 30 17.87 0.07 -4.82
N GLY A 31 16.88 0.86 -5.20
CA GLY A 31 17.06 2.30 -5.34
C GLY A 31 15.89 3.17 -4.86
N VAL A 32 16.21 4.21 -4.08
CA VAL A 32 15.22 5.23 -3.64
C VAL A 32 14.52 5.86 -4.85
N GLY A 33 15.29 6.29 -5.86
CA GLY A 33 14.72 6.93 -7.05
C GLY A 33 13.78 6.01 -7.84
N GLU A 34 14.08 4.71 -7.91
CA GLU A 34 13.21 3.73 -8.55
C GLU A 34 11.91 3.56 -7.76
N ARG A 35 11.98 3.41 -6.44
CA ARG A 35 10.79 3.31 -5.58
C ARG A 35 9.92 4.55 -5.64
N LEU A 36 10.53 5.74 -5.63
CA LEU A 36 9.78 7.00 -5.78
C LEU A 36 9.05 7.08 -7.12
N ALA A 37 9.69 6.66 -8.21
CA ALA A 37 9.06 6.59 -9.52
C ALA A 37 7.91 5.57 -9.55
N GLN A 38 8.08 4.41 -8.91
CA GLN A 38 7.03 3.40 -8.78
C GLN A 38 5.84 3.92 -7.95
N ILE A 39 6.09 4.60 -6.83
CA ILE A 39 5.03 5.22 -6.02
C ILE A 39 4.26 6.27 -6.81
N ALA A 40 4.96 7.12 -7.57
CA ALA A 40 4.32 8.12 -8.42
C ALA A 40 3.45 7.48 -9.50
N ALA A 41 3.94 6.41 -10.14
CA ALA A 41 3.18 5.66 -11.14
C ALA A 41 1.94 4.99 -10.54
N LEU A 42 2.07 4.37 -9.35
CA LEU A 42 0.94 3.78 -8.63
C LEU A 42 -0.12 4.83 -8.29
N LYS A 43 0.28 5.97 -7.75
CA LYS A 43 -0.65 7.07 -7.44
C LYS A 43 -1.40 7.54 -8.69
N ALA A 44 -0.73 7.63 -9.82
CA ALA A 44 -1.37 8.03 -11.08
C ALA A 44 -2.32 6.96 -11.61
N ALA A 45 -1.93 5.68 -11.52
CA ALA A 45 -2.73 4.56 -12.02
C ALA A 45 -3.98 4.27 -11.16
N LEU A 46 -3.92 4.55 -9.86
CA LEU A 46 -4.99 4.24 -8.91
C LEU A 46 -6.04 5.36 -8.77
N VAL A 47 -5.86 6.48 -9.45
CA VAL A 47 -6.92 7.49 -9.55
C VAL A 47 -8.10 6.88 -10.33
N PRO A 48 -9.33 6.92 -9.79
CA PRO A 48 -10.50 6.49 -10.54
C PRO A 48 -10.65 7.30 -11.83
N VAL A 49 -10.52 6.64 -12.95
CA VAL A 49 -10.58 7.26 -14.29
C VAL A 49 -11.78 6.74 -15.09
N GLY A 50 -12.96 6.84 -14.53
CA GLY A 50 -14.17 6.47 -15.26
C GLY A 50 -14.22 5.01 -15.70
N PRO A 51 -15.17 4.66 -16.61
CA PRO A 51 -15.41 3.28 -16.99
C PRO A 51 -14.16 2.62 -17.59
N TRP A 52 -14.02 1.34 -17.30
CA TRP A 52 -12.99 0.47 -17.88
C TRP A 52 -13.05 0.58 -19.39
N SER A 53 -12.06 1.14 -19.86
CA SER A 53 -12.03 1.70 -21.15
C SER A 53 -11.94 0.74 -22.31
N GLY A 54 -12.50 1.02 -23.25
CA GLY A 54 -12.16 1.16 -24.61
C GLY A 54 -12.04 2.64 -24.96
N THR A 55 -12.11 2.94 -26.21
CA THR A 55 -12.49 4.26 -26.68
C THR A 55 -14.00 4.42 -26.47
N ASP A 56 -14.50 5.66 -26.44
CA ASP A 56 -15.95 5.93 -26.39
C ASP A 56 -16.73 5.15 -27.46
N ASP A 57 -16.08 4.81 -28.57
CA ASP A 57 -16.64 4.11 -29.71
C ASP A 57 -16.58 2.57 -29.60
N GLU A 58 -15.64 2.03 -28.84
CA GLU A 58 -15.51 0.59 -28.60
C GLU A 58 -15.25 0.30 -27.11
N PRO A 59 -16.29 0.22 -26.29
CA PRO A 59 -16.13 -0.30 -24.95
C PRO A 59 -15.54 -1.72 -25.02
N ALA A 60 -14.57 -2.01 -24.14
CA ALA A 60 -13.82 -3.27 -24.13
C ALA A 60 -14.71 -4.47 -23.74
N ARG A 61 -15.78 -4.69 -24.48
CA ARG A 61 -16.76 -5.77 -24.25
C ARG A 61 -16.12 -7.15 -24.29
N ASN A 62 -15.03 -7.29 -25.03
CA ASN A 62 -14.32 -8.56 -25.19
C ASN A 62 -13.53 -8.96 -23.94
N TRP A 63 -13.25 -8.02 -23.05
CA TRP A 63 -12.52 -8.29 -21.81
C TRP A 63 -13.42 -8.76 -20.69
N THR A 64 -14.61 -8.22 -20.62
CA THR A 64 -15.53 -8.45 -19.51
C THR A 64 -16.56 -9.53 -19.84
N GLU A 65 -16.59 -10.04 -21.08
CA GLU A 65 -17.59 -11.01 -21.54
C GLU A 65 -19.02 -10.58 -21.16
N SER A 66 -19.30 -9.31 -21.23
CA SER A 66 -20.56 -8.69 -20.80
C SER A 66 -20.78 -8.63 -19.28
N LEU A 67 -19.76 -8.89 -18.49
CA LEU A 67 -19.85 -8.68 -17.04
C LEU A 67 -19.95 -7.19 -16.70
N PRO A 68 -20.70 -6.82 -15.66
CA PRO A 68 -20.74 -5.45 -15.20
C PRO A 68 -19.37 -4.98 -14.74
N GLU A 69 -19.09 -3.70 -14.94
CA GLU A 69 -17.87 -3.08 -14.41
C GLU A 69 -17.79 -3.29 -12.88
N PRO A 70 -16.65 -3.76 -12.36
CA PRO A 70 -16.49 -3.91 -10.92
C PRO A 70 -16.54 -2.55 -10.23
N PRO A 71 -17.06 -2.48 -9.00
CA PRO A 71 -17.06 -1.23 -8.24
C PRO A 71 -15.63 -0.72 -8.03
N CYS A 72 -15.44 0.60 -8.17
CA CYS A 72 -14.17 1.26 -7.93
C CYS A 72 -14.32 2.29 -6.80
N PRO A 73 -14.42 1.85 -5.53
CA PRO A 73 -14.55 2.75 -4.40
C PRO A 73 -13.33 3.66 -4.25
N ALA A 74 -13.53 4.83 -3.66
CA ALA A 74 -12.44 5.78 -3.43
C ALA A 74 -11.50 5.30 -2.32
N GLU A 75 -12.05 4.66 -1.30
CA GLU A 75 -11.30 4.17 -0.15
C GLU A 75 -10.47 2.95 -0.52
N MET A 76 -9.20 2.98 -0.12
CA MET A 76 -8.27 1.92 -0.46
C MET A 76 -7.29 1.59 0.66
N LEU A 77 -6.72 0.40 0.57
CA LEU A 77 -5.62 -0.08 1.37
C LEU A 77 -4.44 -0.41 0.45
N TRP A 78 -3.24 0.03 0.82
CA TRP A 78 -2.00 -0.44 0.19
C TRP A 78 -1.25 -1.29 1.19
N LEU A 79 -0.82 -2.47 0.80
CA LEU A 79 -0.12 -3.39 1.69
C LEU A 79 0.98 -4.16 0.95
N GLY A 80 2.01 -4.57 1.67
CA GLY A 80 3.11 -5.37 1.14
C GLY A 80 4.48 -4.82 1.49
N ASP A 81 5.49 -5.27 0.74
CA ASP A 81 6.88 -4.86 0.90
C ASP A 81 7.17 -3.59 0.08
N PHE A 82 7.37 -2.50 0.78
CA PHE A 82 7.73 -1.20 0.20
C PHE A 82 9.25 -0.98 0.14
N ASN A 83 10.04 -1.90 0.68
CA ASN A 83 11.50 -1.80 0.75
C ASN A 83 11.99 -0.46 1.31
N SER A 84 11.21 0.17 2.17
CA SER A 84 11.46 1.49 2.75
C SER A 84 11.02 1.56 4.20
N GLU A 85 11.76 2.30 5.02
CA GLU A 85 11.48 2.41 6.44
C GLU A 85 10.53 3.60 6.74
N PRO A 86 9.80 3.59 7.88
CA PRO A 86 9.03 4.74 8.33
C PRO A 86 9.88 6.00 8.38
N GLY A 87 9.37 7.11 7.83
CA GLY A 87 10.06 8.39 7.75
C GLY A 87 11.07 8.54 6.63
N SER A 88 11.25 7.52 5.77
CA SER A 88 12.02 7.64 4.51
C SER A 88 11.35 8.58 3.52
N GLU A 89 12.02 8.91 2.42
CA GLU A 89 11.42 9.73 1.35
C GLU A 89 10.21 9.03 0.72
N GLU A 90 10.32 7.72 0.51
CA GLU A 90 9.26 6.87 -0.04
C GLU A 90 8.04 6.84 0.87
N HIS A 91 8.28 6.63 2.18
CA HIS A 91 7.21 6.65 3.17
C HIS A 91 6.50 8.00 3.18
N ARG A 92 7.26 9.12 3.22
CA ARG A 92 6.70 10.47 3.14
C ARG A 92 5.95 10.73 1.84
N ALA A 93 6.42 10.18 0.73
CA ALA A 93 5.72 10.29 -0.55
C ALA A 93 4.34 9.62 -0.54
N ILE A 94 4.15 8.57 0.27
CA ILE A 94 2.87 7.88 0.43
C ILE A 94 1.97 8.60 1.44
N VAL A 95 2.48 8.88 2.64
CA VAL A 95 1.69 9.52 3.71
C VAL A 95 1.47 11.01 3.51
N GLY A 96 2.16 11.61 2.56
CA GLY A 96 1.95 12.99 2.15
C GLY A 96 2.29 14.03 3.22
N ASP A 97 3.26 13.74 4.08
CA ASP A 97 3.74 14.69 5.07
C ASP A 97 4.30 15.94 4.41
N THR A 98 3.94 17.10 4.95
CA THR A 98 4.49 18.37 4.48
C THR A 98 5.60 18.84 5.43
N PRO A 99 6.73 19.33 4.88
CA PRO A 99 7.83 19.81 5.72
C PRO A 99 7.51 21.09 6.49
N TYR A 100 6.42 21.77 6.15
CA TYR A 100 6.11 23.11 6.68
C TYR A 100 5.09 23.11 7.82
N HIS A 101 4.22 22.08 7.86
CA HIS A 101 3.18 21.98 8.88
C HIS A 101 3.06 20.55 9.38
N PRO A 102 3.65 20.24 10.56
CA PRO A 102 3.47 18.93 11.17
C PRO A 102 1.98 18.58 11.31
N GLY A 103 1.61 17.39 10.80
CA GLY A 103 0.21 16.93 10.79
C GLY A 103 -0.63 17.38 9.59
N ALA A 104 -0.16 18.33 8.76
CA ALA A 104 -0.81 18.61 7.49
C ALA A 104 -0.43 17.54 6.46
N ARG A 105 -1.40 17.12 5.65
CA ARG A 105 -1.22 16.09 4.62
C ARG A 105 -1.73 16.56 3.28
N TYR A 106 -1.11 16.06 2.21
CA TYR A 106 -1.63 16.30 0.86
C TYR A 106 -2.94 15.54 0.65
N ARG A 107 -3.79 16.07 -0.22
CA ARG A 107 -5.01 15.38 -0.63
C ARG A 107 -4.66 14.02 -1.25
N GLY A 108 -5.37 12.98 -0.85
CA GLY A 108 -5.09 11.61 -1.27
C GLY A 108 -3.87 10.97 -0.58
N ALA A 109 -3.37 11.58 0.50
CA ALA A 109 -2.37 10.97 1.36
C ALA A 109 -2.98 9.79 2.12
N MET A 110 -2.17 8.76 2.28
CA MET A 110 -2.55 7.58 3.06
C MET A 110 -1.99 7.67 4.49
N VAL A 111 -2.47 6.83 5.36
CA VAL A 111 -2.04 6.76 6.76
C VAL A 111 -1.37 5.41 6.99
N ASP A 112 -0.15 5.40 7.52
CA ASP A 112 0.51 4.18 7.97
C ASP A 112 -0.24 3.64 9.19
N ALA A 113 -0.74 2.42 9.10
CA ALA A 113 -1.56 1.78 10.12
C ALA A 113 -0.79 1.58 11.44
N VAL A 114 0.51 1.27 11.38
CA VAL A 114 1.37 1.12 12.56
C VAL A 114 1.50 2.45 13.29
N ALA A 115 1.78 3.51 12.54
CA ALA A 115 1.90 4.85 13.09
C ALA A 115 0.56 5.40 13.62
N ALA A 116 -0.56 5.08 12.95
CA ALA A 116 -1.90 5.49 13.38
C ALA A 116 -2.26 4.99 14.78
N LEU A 117 -1.79 3.79 15.14
CA LEU A 117 -1.99 3.20 16.47
C LEU A 117 -0.86 3.51 17.46
N GLY A 118 0.06 4.42 17.11
CA GLY A 118 1.17 4.82 17.98
C GLY A 118 2.18 3.70 18.26
N GLN A 119 2.25 2.69 17.37
CA GLN A 119 3.12 1.53 17.53
C GLN A 119 4.44 1.70 16.77
N ARG A 120 5.39 0.83 17.10
CA ARG A 120 6.64 0.61 16.36
C ARG A 120 6.82 -0.89 16.24
N LEU A 121 6.82 -1.39 15.02
CA LEU A 121 6.97 -2.80 14.70
C LEU A 121 8.15 -2.98 13.75
N HIS A 122 8.66 -4.20 13.66
CA HIS A 122 9.63 -4.57 12.64
C HIS A 122 9.11 -5.81 11.89
N THR A 123 9.35 -5.86 10.61
CA THR A 123 8.91 -6.93 9.73
C THR A 123 10.09 -7.68 9.11
N HIS A 124 11.30 -7.17 9.26
CA HIS A 124 12.51 -7.76 8.70
C HIS A 124 13.66 -7.65 9.69
N GLU A 125 14.38 -8.75 9.86
CA GLU A 125 15.58 -8.83 10.68
C GLU A 125 16.80 -9.16 9.81
N LYS A 126 17.86 -8.40 9.97
CA LYS A 126 19.12 -8.67 9.27
C LYS A 126 20.30 -8.60 10.21
N VAL A 127 21.13 -9.62 10.19
CA VAL A 127 22.40 -9.63 10.93
C VAL A 127 23.52 -9.10 10.02
N ILE A 128 24.13 -7.99 10.40
CA ILE A 128 25.26 -7.39 9.68
C ILE A 128 26.38 -7.18 10.69
N ALA A 129 27.56 -7.78 10.45
CA ALA A 129 28.72 -7.70 11.34
C ALA A 129 28.38 -8.01 12.82
N ALA A 130 27.63 -9.07 13.06
CA ALA A 130 27.13 -9.51 14.37
C ALA A 130 26.15 -8.53 15.06
N VAL A 131 25.64 -7.53 14.34
CA VAL A 131 24.61 -6.63 14.84
C VAL A 131 23.26 -6.96 14.19
N VAL A 132 22.25 -7.21 15.01
CA VAL A 132 20.87 -7.40 14.54
C VAL A 132 20.29 -6.03 14.19
N ARG A 133 19.83 -5.88 12.95
CA ARG A 133 19.09 -4.72 12.48
C ARG A 133 17.64 -5.10 12.29
N LEU A 134 16.78 -4.44 13.04
CA LEU A 134 15.33 -4.57 12.95
C LEU A 134 14.80 -3.44 12.08
N ARG A 135 14.05 -3.77 11.03
CA ARG A 135 13.50 -2.80 10.10
C ARG A 135 12.02 -3.06 9.84
N GLN A 136 11.24 -2.03 9.65
CA GLN A 136 9.90 -2.13 9.10
C GLN A 136 10.00 -1.83 7.61
N LEU A 137 9.85 -2.84 6.77
CA LEU A 137 9.87 -2.74 5.30
C LEU A 137 8.49 -2.99 4.71
N ASP A 138 7.70 -3.79 5.43
CA ASP A 138 6.32 -4.08 5.08
C ASP A 138 5.40 -3.10 5.78
N HIS A 139 4.42 -2.60 5.04
CA HIS A 139 3.48 -1.59 5.53
C HIS A 139 2.05 -1.97 5.18
N VAL A 140 1.13 -1.47 5.97
CA VAL A 140 -0.29 -1.35 5.64
C VAL A 140 -0.61 0.14 5.70
N PHE A 141 -0.84 0.73 4.54
CA PHE A 141 -1.34 2.09 4.42
C PHE A 141 -2.85 2.06 4.22
N VAL A 142 -3.56 2.89 4.94
CA VAL A 142 -5.01 2.99 4.87
C VAL A 142 -5.42 4.38 4.41
N ASP A 143 -6.47 4.47 3.61
CA ASP A 143 -7.11 5.75 3.34
C ASP A 143 -7.54 6.40 4.66
N ALA A 144 -7.47 7.72 4.73
CA ALA A 144 -7.83 8.46 5.93
C ALA A 144 -9.27 8.20 6.40
N ALA A 145 -10.19 7.91 5.48
CA ALA A 145 -11.57 7.58 5.79
C ALA A 145 -11.71 6.21 6.50
N LEU A 146 -10.76 5.31 6.29
CA LEU A 146 -10.75 3.98 6.91
C LEU A 146 -10.04 3.93 8.27
N VAL A 147 -9.27 4.96 8.64
CA VAL A 147 -8.55 5.00 9.92
C VAL A 147 -9.44 4.76 11.14
N PRO A 148 -10.66 5.33 11.24
CA PRO A 148 -11.55 5.07 12.38
C PRO A 148 -11.99 3.60 12.51
N ARG A 149 -11.83 2.81 11.45
CA ARG A 149 -12.17 1.37 11.40
C ARG A 149 -10.99 0.47 11.73
N LEU A 150 -9.78 1.01 11.81
CA LEU A 150 -8.57 0.28 12.16
C LEU A 150 -8.60 -0.10 13.63
N GLN A 151 -8.62 -1.42 13.93
CA GLN A 151 -8.73 -1.94 15.28
C GLN A 151 -7.37 -2.28 15.88
N ARG A 152 -6.54 -2.99 15.12
CA ARG A 152 -5.21 -3.38 15.57
C ARG A 152 -4.26 -3.68 14.41
N VAL A 153 -2.97 -3.60 14.72
CA VAL A 153 -1.87 -4.00 13.84
C VAL A 153 -0.87 -4.81 14.67
N TRP A 154 -0.35 -5.89 14.11
CA TRP A 154 0.67 -6.71 14.79
C TRP A 154 1.53 -7.45 13.79
N VAL A 155 2.68 -7.92 14.27
CA VAL A 155 3.58 -8.79 13.51
C VAL A 155 3.52 -10.20 14.10
N ASP A 156 3.43 -11.21 13.25
CA ASP A 156 3.54 -12.62 13.68
C ASP A 156 5.00 -13.03 13.75
N VAL A 157 5.57 -12.88 14.93
CA VAL A 157 6.97 -13.25 15.21
C VAL A 157 7.20 -14.77 15.26
N GLY A 158 6.15 -15.57 15.26
CA GLY A 158 6.25 -17.04 15.24
C GLY A 158 6.36 -17.61 13.83
N CYS A 159 6.15 -16.81 12.80
CA CYS A 159 6.22 -17.26 11.41
C CYS A 159 7.68 -17.34 10.95
N ALA A 160 8.10 -18.54 10.51
CA ALA A 160 9.45 -18.80 10.00
C ALA A 160 9.46 -19.14 8.49
N ALA A 161 8.39 -18.78 7.77
CA ALA A 161 8.24 -19.13 6.36
C ALA A 161 9.00 -18.20 5.38
N SER A 162 9.48 -17.04 5.87
CA SER A 162 10.17 -16.01 5.10
C SER A 162 11.21 -15.32 5.97
N ASP A 163 12.12 -14.58 5.39
CA ASP A 163 12.99 -13.59 6.05
C ASP A 163 12.23 -12.29 6.41
N HIS A 164 10.99 -12.17 5.95
CA HIS A 164 10.04 -11.16 6.42
C HIS A 164 9.02 -11.79 7.37
N LEU A 165 8.67 -11.04 8.41
CA LEU A 165 7.62 -11.41 9.35
C LEU A 165 6.27 -10.86 8.85
N PRO A 166 5.19 -11.66 8.88
CA PRO A 166 3.88 -11.19 8.44
C PRO A 166 3.37 -10.01 9.28
N LEU A 167 3.04 -8.92 8.62
CA LEU A 167 2.36 -7.78 9.21
C LEU A 167 0.85 -7.93 8.98
N TRP A 168 0.10 -7.88 10.05
CA TRP A 168 -1.35 -8.00 10.06
C TRP A 168 -2.00 -6.69 10.45
N ALA A 169 -3.12 -6.37 9.81
CA ALA A 169 -4.01 -5.29 10.21
C ALA A 169 -5.45 -5.80 10.25
N GLU A 170 -6.18 -5.42 11.27
CA GLU A 170 -7.59 -5.73 11.42
C GLU A 170 -8.41 -4.45 11.34
N LEU A 171 -9.40 -4.45 10.46
CA LEU A 171 -10.33 -3.35 10.24
C LEU A 171 -11.78 -3.86 10.38
N ASP A 172 -12.62 -3.05 10.97
CA ASP A 172 -14.08 -3.27 11.04
C ASP A 172 -14.75 -2.68 9.78
N LEU A 173 -14.89 -3.51 8.75
CA LEU A 173 -15.36 -3.13 7.41
C LEU A 173 -16.75 -3.66 7.11
#